data_850bb88adbb53a2f3128e6ded2b3a1e3
#
_entry.id   850bb88adbb53a2f3128e6ded2b3a1e3
#
_cell.length_a   1.000
_cell.length_b   1.000
_cell.length_c   1.000
_cell.angle_alpha   90.00
_cell.angle_beta   90.00
_cell.angle_gamma   90.00
#
_symmetry.space_group_name_H-M   'P 1'
#
loop_
_entity.id
_entity.type
_entity.pdbx_description
1 polymer ?
#
loop_
_entity_poly.entity_id
_entity_poly.type
_entity_poly.pdbx_seq_one_letter_code
_entity_poly.pdbx_strand_id
1 'polypeptide(L)'
;LAAVCQADALAATAEIAPVVEEMMKLLPLVFYLLVFEPEGDKIKAAAITIALAFATFENVCYLIQNGADRFSFIFFRGFGTGAMHVLCGLIVGGGLAYTWQRTWLKIAGTCGLLGAAITLHAIYNLLIAYGGAAQYVAYALPVLLVAAGRWSAFRLSQRK
;
A
#
# COMPACT_ATOMS: atom_id res chain seq x y z
N LEU A 1 -14.85 -6.67 -10.96
CA LEU A 1 -14.12 -7.93 -10.76
C LEU A 1 -14.84 -8.84 -9.76
N ALA A 2 -15.21 -8.35 -8.56
CA ALA A 2 -15.92 -9.13 -7.55
C ALA A 2 -17.21 -9.76 -8.08
N ALA A 3 -18.04 -9.02 -8.84
CA ALA A 3 -19.24 -9.55 -9.46
C ALA A 3 -18.95 -10.65 -10.51
N VAL A 4 -17.86 -10.56 -11.22
CA VAL A 4 -17.43 -11.59 -12.20
C VAL A 4 -16.95 -12.85 -11.48
N CYS A 5 -16.26 -12.70 -10.35
CA CYS A 5 -15.76 -13.83 -9.54
C CYS A 5 -16.83 -14.40 -8.60
N GLN A 6 -18.05 -13.85 -8.57
CA GLN A 6 -19.11 -14.25 -7.64
C GLN A 6 -18.66 -14.23 -6.15
N ALA A 7 -17.76 -13.30 -5.83
CA ALA A 7 -17.20 -13.17 -4.51
C ALA A 7 -18.21 -12.56 -3.52
N ASP A 8 -18.23 -13.05 -2.29
CA ASP A 8 -18.95 -12.41 -1.21
C ASP A 8 -18.27 -11.07 -0.80
N ALA A 9 -18.90 -10.31 0.09
CA ALA A 9 -18.39 -9.00 0.50
C ALA A 9 -17.02 -9.09 1.19
N LEU A 10 -16.75 -10.17 1.92
CA LEU A 10 -15.47 -10.38 2.61
C LEU A 10 -14.37 -10.70 1.59
N ALA A 11 -14.60 -11.65 0.69
CA ALA A 11 -13.65 -11.98 -0.37
C ALA A 11 -13.39 -10.78 -1.30
N ALA A 12 -14.43 -10.00 -1.63
CA ALA A 12 -14.26 -8.78 -2.41
C ALA A 12 -13.32 -7.79 -1.73
N THR A 13 -13.46 -7.57 -0.43
CA THR A 13 -12.69 -6.57 0.32
C THR A 13 -11.30 -7.07 0.71
N ALA A 14 -11.16 -8.31 1.17
CA ALA A 14 -9.91 -8.82 1.71
C ALA A 14 -9.00 -9.49 0.67
N GLU A 15 -9.57 -10.02 -0.42
CA GLU A 15 -8.80 -10.77 -1.41
C GLU A 15 -8.68 -10.02 -2.74
N ILE A 16 -9.81 -9.52 -3.28
CA ILE A 16 -9.84 -8.94 -4.64
C ILE A 16 -9.38 -7.48 -4.64
N ALA A 17 -9.88 -6.66 -3.72
CA ALA A 17 -9.56 -5.24 -3.68
C ALA A 17 -8.05 -4.98 -3.54
N PRO A 18 -7.31 -5.61 -2.62
CA PRO A 18 -5.87 -5.41 -2.50
C PRO A 18 -5.10 -5.73 -3.78
N VAL A 19 -5.47 -6.79 -4.49
CA VAL A 19 -4.83 -7.15 -5.76
C VAL A 19 -5.03 -6.05 -6.80
N VAL A 20 -6.28 -5.61 -7.00
CA VAL A 20 -6.62 -4.59 -7.99
C VAL A 20 -5.96 -3.27 -7.66
N GLU A 21 -6.03 -2.84 -6.40
CA GLU A 21 -5.53 -1.55 -5.96
C GLU A 21 -4.00 -1.46 -6.02
N GLU A 22 -3.28 -2.51 -5.59
CA GLU A 22 -1.82 -2.51 -5.68
C GLU A 22 -1.35 -2.58 -7.14
N MET A 23 -2.07 -3.32 -8.01
CA MET A 23 -1.79 -3.31 -9.45
C MET A 23 -2.04 -1.94 -10.07
N MET A 24 -3.15 -1.27 -9.74
CA MET A 24 -3.44 0.08 -10.23
C MET A 24 -2.41 1.12 -9.79
N LYS A 25 -1.84 0.98 -8.59
CA LYS A 25 -0.73 1.83 -8.13
C LYS A 25 0.58 1.50 -8.83
N LEU A 26 0.82 0.22 -9.11
CA LEU A 26 2.04 -0.21 -9.79
C LEU A 26 2.11 0.25 -11.26
N LEU A 27 1.00 0.26 -11.98
CA LEU A 27 0.96 0.60 -13.41
C LEU A 27 1.57 1.99 -13.72
N PRO A 28 1.13 3.11 -13.11
CA PRO A 28 1.73 4.42 -13.37
C PRO A 28 3.18 4.49 -12.89
N LEU A 29 3.55 3.75 -11.83
CA LEU A 29 4.93 3.70 -11.36
C LEU A 29 5.84 3.01 -12.38
N VAL A 30 5.44 1.85 -12.90
CA VAL A 30 6.21 1.13 -13.94
C VAL A 30 6.31 1.96 -15.21
N PHE A 31 5.22 2.61 -15.64
CA PHE A 31 5.26 3.54 -16.76
C PHE A 31 6.30 4.64 -16.53
N TYR A 32 6.30 5.27 -15.36
CA TYR A 32 7.29 6.29 -15.02
C TYR A 32 8.72 5.76 -15.05
N LEU A 33 8.96 4.54 -14.53
CA LEU A 33 10.26 3.89 -14.53
C LEU A 33 10.77 3.58 -15.95
N LEU A 34 9.89 3.15 -16.84
CA LEU A 34 10.24 2.76 -18.20
C LEU A 34 10.50 3.98 -19.11
N VAL A 35 9.76 5.07 -18.91
CA VAL A 35 9.83 6.24 -19.78
C VAL A 35 10.92 7.22 -19.35
N PHE A 36 11.09 7.42 -18.03
CA PHE A 36 11.95 8.48 -17.51
C PHE A 36 13.26 7.97 -16.89
N GLU A 37 13.40 6.65 -16.68
CA GLU A 37 14.59 6.01 -16.08
C GLU A 37 15.10 6.74 -14.82
N PRO A 38 14.25 7.02 -13.82
CA PRO A 38 14.59 7.88 -12.70
C PRO A 38 15.60 7.22 -11.74
N GLU A 39 16.31 8.07 -11.01
CA GLU A 39 17.16 7.64 -9.89
C GLU A 39 16.35 7.12 -8.70
N GLY A 40 17.00 6.33 -7.82
CA GLY A 40 16.35 5.62 -6.73
C GLY A 40 15.47 6.48 -5.80
N ASP A 41 15.90 7.72 -5.48
CA ASP A 41 15.10 8.59 -4.61
C ASP A 41 13.87 9.16 -5.31
N LYS A 42 13.94 9.38 -6.62
CA LYS A 42 12.78 9.76 -7.45
C LYS A 42 11.78 8.61 -7.57
N ILE A 43 12.27 7.35 -7.61
CA ILE A 43 11.41 6.15 -7.59
C ILE A 43 10.61 6.09 -6.28
N LYS A 44 11.28 6.26 -5.14
CA LYS A 44 10.62 6.29 -3.83
C LYS A 44 9.58 7.40 -3.73
N ALA A 45 9.95 8.62 -4.15
CA ALA A 45 9.05 9.78 -4.14
C ALA A 45 7.81 9.54 -5.02
N ALA A 46 7.99 9.02 -6.24
CA ALA A 46 6.88 8.69 -7.14
C ALA A 46 5.95 7.63 -6.53
N ALA A 47 6.50 6.55 -5.95
CA ALA A 47 5.70 5.50 -5.32
C ALA A 47 4.86 6.03 -4.14
N ILE A 48 5.44 6.89 -3.29
CA ILE A 48 4.72 7.52 -2.17
C ILE A 48 3.64 8.47 -2.70
N THR A 49 3.94 9.27 -3.72
CA THR A 49 2.97 10.20 -4.33
C THR A 49 1.78 9.45 -4.91
N ILE A 50 2.01 8.35 -5.63
CA ILE A 50 0.96 7.50 -6.18
C ILE A 50 0.13 6.88 -5.05
N ALA A 51 0.76 6.40 -3.99
CA ALA A 51 0.08 5.81 -2.85
C ALA A 51 -0.81 6.83 -2.11
N LEU A 52 -0.33 8.06 -1.91
CA LEU A 52 -1.10 9.15 -1.32
C LEU A 52 -2.27 9.58 -2.21
N ALA A 53 -2.05 9.70 -3.52
CA ALA A 53 -3.10 10.02 -4.47
C ALA A 53 -4.20 8.95 -4.46
N PHE A 54 -3.82 7.67 -4.43
CA PHE A 54 -4.75 6.55 -4.37
C PHE A 54 -5.55 6.56 -3.06
N ALA A 55 -4.89 6.74 -1.92
CA ALA A 55 -5.54 6.85 -0.62
C ALA A 55 -6.54 8.00 -0.56
N THR A 56 -6.20 9.14 -1.15
CA THR A 56 -7.09 10.30 -1.23
C THR A 56 -8.31 10.00 -2.10
N PHE A 57 -8.09 9.39 -3.26
CA PHE A 57 -9.17 8.99 -4.16
C PHE A 57 -10.13 8.01 -3.49
N GLU A 58 -9.61 6.99 -2.83
CA GLU A 58 -10.42 6.00 -2.11
C GLU A 58 -11.24 6.65 -1.00
N ASN A 59 -10.64 7.54 -0.21
CA ASN A 59 -11.37 8.27 0.85
C ASN A 59 -12.47 9.17 0.30
N VAL A 60 -12.26 9.82 -0.86
CA VAL A 60 -13.31 10.59 -1.53
C VAL A 60 -14.45 9.69 -2.00
N CYS A 61 -14.14 8.52 -2.59
CA CYS A 61 -15.16 7.55 -2.97
C CYS A 61 -15.99 7.07 -1.77
N TYR A 62 -15.34 6.79 -0.64
CA TYR A 62 -16.04 6.41 0.59
C TYR A 62 -16.90 7.53 1.15
N LEU A 63 -16.45 8.77 1.10
CA LEU A 63 -17.22 9.93 1.54
C LEU A 63 -18.48 10.12 0.68
N ILE A 64 -18.36 9.96 -0.63
CA ILE A 64 -19.50 10.05 -1.56
C ILE A 64 -20.52 8.93 -1.30
N GLN A 65 -20.05 7.71 -1.05
CA GLN A 65 -20.90 6.54 -0.84
C GLN A 65 -21.63 6.54 0.51
N ASN A 66 -20.98 7.02 1.57
CA ASN A 66 -21.48 6.89 2.94
C ASN A 66 -21.97 8.21 3.56
N GLY A 67 -21.75 9.34 2.89
CA GLY A 67 -22.12 10.66 3.38
C GLY A 67 -21.20 11.22 4.47
N ALA A 68 -21.35 12.52 4.77
CA ALA A 68 -20.52 13.22 5.76
C ALA A 68 -20.96 12.99 7.23
N ASP A 69 -22.10 12.34 7.45
CA ASP A 69 -22.67 12.13 8.80
C ASP A 69 -21.81 11.23 9.70
N ARG A 70 -20.85 10.53 9.11
CA ARG A 70 -19.89 9.67 9.80
C ARG A 70 -18.46 10.20 9.70
N PHE A 71 -18.27 11.51 9.78
CA PHE A 71 -16.97 12.15 9.62
C PHE A 71 -15.86 11.52 10.49
N SER A 72 -16.15 11.23 11.76
CA SER A 72 -15.17 10.59 12.66
C SER A 72 -14.73 9.21 12.14
N PHE A 73 -15.67 8.39 11.67
CA PHE A 73 -15.36 7.08 11.09
C PHE A 73 -14.51 7.23 9.82
N ILE A 74 -14.88 8.16 8.94
CA ILE A 74 -14.15 8.44 7.70
C ILE A 74 -12.74 8.96 8.00
N PHE A 75 -12.61 9.81 9.03
CA PHE A 75 -11.31 10.35 9.45
C PHE A 75 -10.39 9.24 9.97
N PHE A 76 -10.85 8.40 10.90
CA PHE A 76 -10.02 7.30 11.43
C PHE A 76 -9.71 6.24 10.37
N ARG A 77 -10.70 5.89 9.55
CA ARG A 77 -10.49 5.00 8.42
C ARG A 77 -9.51 5.61 7.41
N GLY A 78 -9.72 6.85 7.04
CA GLY A 78 -8.88 7.56 6.08
C GLY A 78 -7.42 7.65 6.54
N PHE A 79 -7.18 7.91 7.81
CA PHE A 79 -5.83 7.92 8.36
C PHE A 79 -5.21 6.51 8.36
N GLY A 80 -5.92 5.50 8.86
CA GLY A 80 -5.41 4.13 8.94
C GLY A 80 -5.17 3.51 7.56
N THR A 81 -6.16 3.58 6.67
CA THR A 81 -6.05 3.06 5.29
C THR A 81 -5.04 3.86 4.49
N GLY A 82 -5.02 5.19 4.64
CA GLY A 82 -4.01 6.04 4.02
C GLY A 82 -2.59 5.68 4.43
N ALA A 83 -2.36 5.45 5.73
CA ALA A 83 -1.06 4.98 6.24
C ALA A 83 -0.67 3.61 5.66
N MET A 84 -1.65 2.72 5.44
CA MET A 84 -1.42 1.41 4.83
C MET A 84 -0.99 1.55 3.36
N HIS A 85 -1.67 2.39 2.57
CA HIS A 85 -1.27 2.64 1.19
C HIS A 85 0.15 3.23 1.12
N VAL A 86 0.48 4.18 1.99
CA VAL A 86 1.84 4.76 2.07
C VAL A 86 2.87 3.70 2.43
N LEU A 87 2.57 2.80 3.38
CA LEU A 87 3.47 1.69 3.72
C LEU A 87 3.72 0.76 2.52
N CYS A 88 2.66 0.38 1.78
CA CYS A 88 2.80 -0.39 0.54
C CYS A 88 3.65 0.36 -0.49
N GLY A 89 3.42 1.66 -0.67
CA GLY A 89 4.22 2.53 -1.53
C GLY A 89 5.70 2.60 -1.12
N LEU A 90 5.98 2.65 0.18
CA LEU A 90 7.36 2.62 0.72
C LEU A 90 8.05 1.27 0.44
N ILE A 91 7.34 0.16 0.60
CA ILE A 91 7.88 -1.18 0.33
C ILE A 91 8.18 -1.31 -1.16
N VAL A 92 7.22 -1.01 -2.03
CA VAL A 92 7.38 -1.13 -3.49
C VAL A 92 8.43 -0.14 -3.99
N GLY A 93 8.32 1.13 -3.66
CA GLY A 93 9.25 2.17 -4.11
C GLY A 93 10.67 1.99 -3.57
N GLY A 94 10.80 1.63 -2.30
CA GLY A 94 12.11 1.34 -1.67
C GLY A 94 12.78 0.12 -2.28
N GLY A 95 12.01 -0.95 -2.52
CA GLY A 95 12.51 -2.15 -3.16
C GLY A 95 12.88 -1.94 -4.63
N LEU A 96 12.02 -1.24 -5.41
CA LEU A 96 12.29 -0.92 -6.81
C LEU A 96 13.49 0.01 -6.97
N ALA A 97 13.69 0.96 -6.08
CA ALA A 97 14.88 1.82 -6.09
C ALA A 97 16.18 1.01 -6.05
N TYR A 98 16.16 -0.18 -5.43
CA TYR A 98 17.30 -1.09 -5.38
C TYR A 98 17.32 -2.09 -6.53
N THR A 99 16.18 -2.70 -6.88
CA THR A 99 16.10 -3.80 -7.85
C THR A 99 16.08 -3.32 -9.31
N TRP A 100 15.56 -2.13 -9.57
CA TRP A 100 15.39 -1.60 -10.93
C TRP A 100 16.71 -1.40 -11.69
N GLN A 101 17.78 -1.11 -10.96
CA GLN A 101 19.13 -0.95 -11.52
C GLN A 101 19.75 -2.27 -12.02
N ARG A 102 19.14 -3.41 -11.69
CA ARG A 102 19.66 -4.74 -12.03
C ARG A 102 18.71 -5.45 -12.98
N THR A 103 19.14 -5.62 -14.24
CA THR A 103 18.29 -6.12 -15.32
C THR A 103 17.54 -7.41 -14.98
N TRP A 104 18.20 -8.39 -14.37
CA TRP A 104 17.60 -9.67 -14.00
C TRP A 104 16.63 -9.57 -12.81
N LEU A 105 16.76 -8.53 -11.96
CA LEU A 105 15.87 -8.28 -10.83
C LEU A 105 14.65 -7.41 -11.18
N LYS A 106 14.62 -6.77 -12.35
CA LYS A 106 13.50 -5.88 -12.72
C LYS A 106 12.16 -6.61 -12.63
N ILE A 107 12.04 -7.76 -13.27
CA ILE A 107 10.77 -8.53 -13.29
C ILE A 107 10.56 -9.23 -11.96
N ALA A 108 11.51 -10.05 -11.51
CA ALA A 108 11.37 -10.83 -10.28
C ALA A 108 11.17 -9.93 -9.05
N GLY A 109 11.94 -8.83 -8.96
CA GLY A 109 11.80 -7.85 -7.90
C GLY A 109 10.45 -7.14 -7.92
N THR A 110 9.97 -6.73 -9.09
CA THR A 110 8.66 -6.08 -9.22
C THR A 110 7.53 -7.02 -8.79
N CYS A 111 7.53 -8.26 -9.26
CA CYS A 111 6.52 -9.26 -8.88
C CYS A 111 6.58 -9.58 -7.37
N GLY A 112 7.77 -9.75 -6.81
CA GLY A 112 7.93 -10.03 -5.38
C GLY A 112 7.47 -8.88 -4.49
N LEU A 113 7.82 -7.63 -4.86
CA LEU A 113 7.41 -6.44 -4.12
C LEU A 113 5.90 -6.19 -4.23
N LEU A 114 5.31 -6.40 -5.41
CA LEU A 114 3.86 -6.35 -5.59
C LEU A 114 3.16 -7.41 -4.73
N GLY A 115 3.64 -8.65 -4.74
CA GLY A 115 3.11 -9.73 -3.91
C GLY A 115 3.17 -9.40 -2.41
N ALA A 116 4.28 -8.82 -1.95
CA ALA A 116 4.43 -8.38 -0.55
C ALA A 116 3.42 -7.25 -0.20
N ALA A 117 3.26 -6.27 -1.07
CA ALA A 117 2.30 -5.18 -0.87
C ALA A 117 0.85 -5.70 -0.84
N ILE A 118 0.47 -6.57 -1.80
CA ILE A 118 -0.86 -7.21 -1.84
C ILE A 118 -1.13 -8.00 -0.56
N THR A 119 -0.18 -8.82 -0.12
CA THR A 119 -0.33 -9.66 1.08
C THR A 119 -0.53 -8.79 2.34
N LEU A 120 0.30 -7.76 2.51
CA LEU A 120 0.21 -6.86 3.64
C LEU A 120 -1.11 -6.07 3.65
N HIS A 121 -1.54 -5.59 2.49
CA HIS A 121 -2.81 -4.90 2.31
C HIS A 121 -4.00 -5.83 2.59
N ALA A 122 -3.96 -7.06 2.10
CA ALA A 122 -5.00 -8.07 2.36
C ALA A 122 -5.13 -8.40 3.86
N ILE A 123 -4.00 -8.56 4.56
CA ILE A 123 -3.99 -8.75 6.03
C ILE A 123 -4.62 -7.55 6.73
N TYR A 124 -4.28 -6.33 6.32
CA TYR A 124 -4.87 -5.11 6.88
C TYR A 124 -6.40 -5.09 6.70
N ASN A 125 -6.88 -5.33 5.48
CA ASN A 125 -8.32 -5.35 5.19
C ASN A 125 -9.05 -6.47 5.95
N LEU A 126 -8.44 -7.63 6.10
CA LEU A 126 -8.99 -8.73 6.89
C LEU A 126 -9.13 -8.35 8.36
N LEU A 127 -8.12 -7.71 8.95
CA LEU A 127 -8.18 -7.23 10.34
C LEU A 127 -9.27 -6.16 10.52
N ILE A 128 -9.44 -5.25 9.55
CA ILE A 128 -10.54 -4.27 9.56
C ILE A 128 -11.90 -4.96 9.49
N ALA A 129 -12.06 -5.95 8.61
CA ALA A 129 -13.31 -6.68 8.43
C ALA A 129 -13.69 -7.50 9.68
N TYR A 130 -12.70 -8.00 10.42
CA TYR A 130 -12.93 -8.73 11.68
C TYR A 130 -13.52 -7.83 12.78
N GLY A 131 -13.20 -6.53 12.75
CA GLY A 131 -13.70 -5.56 13.70
C GLY A 131 -13.12 -5.70 15.12
N GLY A 132 -13.73 -5.00 16.09
CA GLY A 132 -13.33 -5.07 17.49
C GLY A 132 -11.85 -4.73 17.73
N ALA A 133 -11.15 -5.52 18.56
CA ALA A 133 -9.74 -5.31 18.86
C ALA A 133 -8.82 -5.44 17.63
N ALA A 134 -9.16 -6.29 16.66
CA ALA A 134 -8.38 -6.48 15.45
C ALA A 134 -8.32 -5.21 14.58
N GLN A 135 -9.39 -4.42 14.56
CA GLN A 135 -9.43 -3.15 13.85
C GLN A 135 -8.42 -2.13 14.40
N TYR A 136 -8.25 -2.06 15.71
CA TYR A 136 -7.24 -1.18 16.33
C TYR A 136 -5.81 -1.66 16.02
N VAL A 137 -5.60 -2.98 15.98
CA VAL A 137 -4.32 -3.56 15.54
C VAL A 137 -4.04 -3.17 14.08
N ALA A 138 -5.05 -3.25 13.21
CA ALA A 138 -4.90 -2.83 11.82
C ALA A 138 -4.46 -1.35 11.71
N TYR A 139 -5.09 -0.43 12.43
CA TYR A 139 -4.71 0.99 12.39
C TYR A 139 -3.30 1.26 12.93
N ALA A 140 -2.84 0.49 13.91
CA ALA A 140 -1.49 0.62 14.46
C ALA A 140 -0.41 0.00 13.53
N LEU A 141 -0.76 -1.05 12.79
CA LEU A 141 0.17 -1.88 12.01
C LEU A 141 1.07 -1.07 11.06
N PRO A 142 0.57 -0.17 10.19
CA PRO A 142 1.41 0.58 9.28
C PRO A 142 2.44 1.46 10.00
N VAL A 143 2.03 2.12 11.06
CA VAL A 143 2.89 3.01 11.85
C VAL A 143 3.99 2.21 12.56
N LEU A 144 3.63 1.07 13.16
CA LEU A 144 4.58 0.18 13.83
C LEU A 144 5.61 -0.40 12.86
N LEU A 145 5.19 -0.80 11.66
CA LEU A 145 6.09 -1.35 10.65
C LEU A 145 7.06 -0.29 10.10
N VAL A 146 6.59 0.94 9.85
CA VAL A 146 7.46 2.06 9.47
C VAL A 146 8.46 2.38 10.58
N ALA A 147 8.02 2.46 11.83
CA ALA A 147 8.88 2.72 12.97
C ALA A 147 9.94 1.62 13.16
N ALA A 148 9.53 0.35 13.07
CA ALA A 148 10.45 -0.79 13.16
C ALA A 148 11.49 -0.80 12.02
N GLY A 149 11.06 -0.49 10.79
CA GLY A 149 11.97 -0.37 9.64
C GLY A 149 13.00 0.73 9.83
N ARG A 150 12.58 1.91 10.29
CA ARG A 150 13.50 3.02 10.59
C ARG A 150 14.46 2.68 11.74
N TRP A 151 13.96 2.07 12.79
CA TRP A 151 14.79 1.61 13.92
C TRP A 151 15.86 0.61 13.47
N SER A 152 15.47 -0.38 12.66
CA SER A 152 16.41 -1.37 12.12
C SER A 152 17.48 -0.72 11.25
N ALA A 153 17.09 0.22 10.36
CA ALA A 153 18.03 0.96 9.53
C ALA A 153 19.01 1.80 10.37
N PHE A 154 18.52 2.47 11.41
CA PHE A 154 19.37 3.22 12.34
C PHE A 154 20.36 2.32 13.06
N ARG A 155 19.91 1.16 13.59
CA ARG A 155 20.81 0.19 14.25
C ARG A 155 21.90 -0.33 13.32
N LEU A 156 21.58 -0.58 12.06
CA LEU A 156 22.56 -1.04 11.06
C LEU A 156 23.58 0.06 10.70
N SER A 157 23.18 1.32 10.68
CA SER A 157 24.10 2.45 10.42
C SER A 157 25.12 2.66 11.53
N GLN A 158 24.77 2.33 12.77
CA GLN A 158 25.69 2.46 13.92
C GLN A 158 26.72 1.34 14.02
N ARG A 159 26.59 0.27 13.21
CA ARG A 159 27.51 -0.86 13.19
C ARG A 159 28.59 -0.78 12.11
N LYS A 160 28.54 0.27 11.28
CA LYS A 160 29.56 0.60 10.27
C LYS A 160 30.52 1.65 10.80
#